data_0e0c4ba1e4b5b536ffe647bdff6ae8a9
#
_entry.id   0e0c4ba1e4b5b536ffe647bdff6ae8a9
#
_cell.length_a   1.000
_cell.length_b   1.000
_cell.length_c   1.000
_cell.angle_alpha   90.00
_cell.angle_beta   90.00
_cell.angle_gamma   90.00
#
_symmetry.space_group_name_H-M   'P 1'
#
loop_
_entity.id
_entity.type
_entity.pdbx_description
1 polymer ?
#
loop_
_entity_poly.entity_id
_entity_poly.type
_entity_poly.pdbx_seq_one_letter_code
_entity_poly.pdbx_strand_id
1 'polypeptide(L)'
;ARSMIERVIEERAAGDPARAQEIRKRVGAIIGDSLRNLVPGSEEASRVKAALIEEGLWSQYLDVGIGPDAEVFSKAQPMSSVGWGASVGLHPISNWNNPEPEIVLAVDSKGRVKGATLGNDVNLRDVEGRSALLLGKAKDNNASSAIGPFIRLFDDGFRIDDLRRAELELTVEGTDSFVLKGQSSMKEISRDPLDLVRQTIGGHHQYPDGFMLYLGTLFAPVEDRDVEGEGFTHKTGDIVSISTPALGTLMNTVRLATECPPWSFGAAALMKNLARRGLL
;
A
#
# COMPACT_ATOMS: atom_id res chain seq x y z
N ALA A 1 10.47 5.84 -8.14
CA ALA A 1 10.36 6.04 -9.60
C ALA A 1 11.16 5.00 -10.38
N ARG A 2 12.45 4.80 -10.07
CA ARG A 2 13.32 3.88 -10.82
C ARG A 2 12.82 2.43 -10.79
N SER A 3 12.45 1.91 -9.63
CA SER A 3 11.93 0.55 -9.47
C SER A 3 10.64 0.31 -10.25
N MET A 4 9.76 1.30 -10.33
CA MET A 4 8.53 1.21 -11.13
C MET A 4 8.83 1.11 -12.62
N ILE A 5 9.75 1.92 -13.13
CA ILE A 5 10.15 1.89 -14.54
C ILE A 5 10.83 0.56 -14.89
N GLU A 6 11.69 0.05 -14.01
CA GLU A 6 12.32 -1.26 -14.19
C GLU A 6 11.28 -2.40 -14.27
N ARG A 7 10.25 -2.38 -13.41
CA ARG A 7 9.14 -3.36 -13.50
C ARG A 7 8.42 -3.30 -14.86
N VAL A 8 8.09 -2.09 -15.34
CA VAL A 8 7.43 -1.93 -16.64
C VAL A 8 8.32 -2.41 -17.78
N ILE A 9 9.65 -2.20 -17.70
CA ILE A 9 10.61 -2.71 -18.69
C ILE A 9 10.61 -4.25 -18.67
N GLU A 10 10.65 -4.87 -17.51
CA GLU A 10 10.66 -6.34 -17.37
C GLU A 10 9.35 -6.95 -17.87
N GLU A 11 8.22 -6.38 -17.53
CA GLU A 11 6.90 -6.79 -18.04
C GLU A 11 6.85 -6.69 -19.58
N ARG A 12 7.37 -5.59 -20.15
CA ARG A 12 7.38 -5.37 -21.59
C ARG A 12 8.35 -6.28 -22.33
N ALA A 13 9.44 -6.65 -21.68
CA ALA A 13 10.41 -7.60 -22.22
C ALA A 13 9.89 -9.06 -22.22
N ALA A 14 8.84 -9.35 -21.45
CA ALA A 14 8.22 -10.68 -21.37
C ALA A 14 9.24 -11.80 -21.09
N GLY A 15 10.20 -11.55 -20.19
CA GLY A 15 11.24 -12.51 -19.82
C GLY A 15 12.43 -12.60 -20.78
N ASP A 16 12.51 -11.75 -21.82
CA ASP A 16 13.66 -11.67 -22.73
C ASP A 16 14.72 -10.68 -22.21
N PRO A 17 15.88 -11.14 -21.70
CA PRO A 17 16.91 -10.28 -21.14
C PRO A 17 17.54 -9.32 -22.17
N ALA A 18 17.69 -9.76 -23.43
CA ALA A 18 18.27 -8.93 -24.49
C ALA A 18 17.35 -7.76 -24.83
N ARG A 19 16.05 -8.02 -24.93
CA ARG A 19 15.02 -7.01 -25.14
C ARG A 19 14.92 -6.04 -23.95
N ALA A 20 14.97 -6.54 -22.73
CA ALA A 20 15.00 -5.69 -21.53
C ALA A 20 16.21 -4.75 -21.55
N GLN A 21 17.39 -5.26 -21.90
CA GLN A 21 18.61 -4.45 -21.97
C GLN A 21 18.55 -3.38 -23.07
N GLU A 22 17.97 -3.71 -24.23
CA GLU A 22 17.75 -2.73 -25.30
C GLU A 22 16.82 -1.60 -24.87
N ILE A 23 15.70 -1.93 -24.25
CA ILE A 23 14.74 -0.94 -23.71
C ILE A 23 15.44 -0.07 -22.65
N ARG A 24 16.17 -0.68 -21.69
CA ARG A 24 16.94 0.07 -20.68
C ARG A 24 17.93 1.05 -21.30
N LYS A 25 18.62 0.64 -22.35
CA LYS A 25 19.58 1.51 -23.06
C LYS A 25 18.89 2.70 -23.72
N ARG A 26 17.75 2.49 -24.39
CA ARG A 26 16.97 3.58 -25.00
C ARG A 26 16.41 4.53 -23.94
N VAL A 27 15.74 3.99 -22.93
CA VAL A 27 15.20 4.77 -21.81
C VAL A 27 16.33 5.52 -21.08
N GLY A 28 17.45 4.86 -20.81
CA GLY A 28 18.62 5.48 -20.16
C GLY A 28 19.26 6.61 -20.98
N ALA A 29 19.26 6.49 -22.30
CA ALA A 29 19.77 7.54 -23.19
C ALA A 29 18.89 8.81 -23.16
N ILE A 30 17.58 8.66 -22.94
CA ILE A 30 16.63 9.78 -22.90
C ILE A 30 16.54 10.38 -21.51
N ILE A 31 16.55 9.56 -20.47
CA ILE A 31 16.26 9.95 -19.09
C ILE A 31 17.56 10.24 -18.29
N GLY A 32 18.67 9.58 -18.64
CA GLY A 32 19.97 9.77 -17.96
C GLY A 32 19.90 9.53 -16.46
N ASP A 33 20.56 10.38 -15.67
CA ASP A 33 20.56 10.35 -14.20
C ASP A 33 19.29 10.94 -13.56
N SER A 34 18.35 11.47 -14.37
CA SER A 34 17.12 12.15 -13.90
C SER A 34 16.25 11.29 -12.99
N LEU A 35 16.33 9.96 -13.08
CA LEU A 35 15.53 9.06 -12.26
C LEU A 35 15.93 9.01 -10.78
N ARG A 36 17.15 9.41 -10.43
CA ARG A 36 17.65 9.28 -9.04
C ARG A 36 16.97 10.22 -8.06
N ASN A 37 16.60 11.41 -8.54
CA ASN A 37 16.03 12.48 -7.73
C ASN A 37 14.74 13.03 -8.36
N LEU A 38 14.02 12.23 -9.14
CA LEU A 38 12.82 12.66 -9.83
C LEU A 38 11.74 13.09 -8.84
N VAL A 39 11.34 14.35 -8.92
CA VAL A 39 10.25 14.90 -8.12
C VAL A 39 8.95 14.69 -8.90
N PRO A 40 7.96 13.96 -8.37
CA PRO A 40 6.67 13.80 -9.01
C PRO A 40 6.03 15.14 -9.37
N GLY A 41 5.44 15.23 -10.58
CA GLY A 41 4.79 16.46 -11.09
C GLY A 41 5.73 17.57 -11.55
N SER A 42 7.06 17.37 -11.50
CA SER A 42 8.04 18.36 -12.01
C SER A 42 8.08 18.39 -13.54
N GLU A 43 8.69 19.45 -14.11
CA GLU A 43 8.97 19.50 -15.55
C GLU A 43 9.84 18.33 -16.02
N GLU A 44 10.76 17.87 -15.16
CA GLU A 44 11.59 16.71 -15.42
C GLU A 44 10.75 15.44 -15.47
N ALA A 45 9.79 15.24 -14.55
CA ALA A 45 8.83 14.15 -14.60
C ALA A 45 7.99 14.18 -15.89
N SER A 46 7.60 15.36 -16.35
CA SER A 46 6.86 15.52 -17.61
C SER A 46 7.70 15.12 -18.83
N ARG A 47 9.00 15.43 -18.84
CA ARG A 47 9.93 14.98 -19.90
C ARG A 47 10.10 13.46 -19.90
N VAL A 48 10.28 12.88 -18.70
CA VAL A 48 10.34 11.42 -18.52
C VAL A 48 9.05 10.75 -19.01
N LYS A 49 7.88 11.31 -18.67
CA LYS A 49 6.58 10.83 -19.16
C LYS A 49 6.52 10.82 -20.70
N ALA A 50 6.88 11.92 -21.35
CA ALA A 50 6.87 12.01 -22.80
C ALA A 50 7.74 10.92 -23.45
N ALA A 51 8.96 10.73 -22.94
CA ALA A 51 9.88 9.71 -23.42
C ALA A 51 9.36 8.28 -23.22
N LEU A 52 8.75 7.99 -22.07
CA LEU A 52 8.15 6.68 -21.80
C LEU A 52 6.91 6.40 -22.67
N ILE A 53 6.14 7.43 -23.01
CA ILE A 53 5.01 7.31 -23.95
C ILE A 53 5.53 6.95 -25.36
N GLU A 54 6.58 7.63 -25.85
CA GLU A 54 7.19 7.35 -27.16
C GLU A 54 7.71 5.91 -27.25
N GLU A 55 8.26 5.37 -26.15
CA GLU A 55 8.73 3.99 -26.07
C GLU A 55 7.59 2.96 -25.79
N GLY A 56 6.35 3.41 -25.62
CA GLY A 56 5.21 2.56 -25.30
C GLY A 56 5.27 1.93 -23.90
N LEU A 57 6.00 2.55 -22.98
CA LEU A 57 6.23 2.07 -21.60
C LEU A 57 5.38 2.80 -20.57
N TRP A 58 4.53 3.74 -20.98
CA TRP A 58 3.69 4.47 -20.04
C TRP A 58 2.54 3.61 -19.52
N SER A 59 2.28 3.71 -18.22
CA SER A 59 1.17 3.03 -17.56
C SER A 59 0.47 3.96 -16.56
N GLN A 60 -0.76 3.63 -16.18
CA GLN A 60 -1.49 4.37 -15.14
C GLN A 60 -0.74 4.39 -13.79
N TYR A 61 0.01 3.34 -13.46
CA TYR A 61 0.82 3.29 -12.25
C TYR A 61 1.99 4.29 -12.28
N LEU A 62 2.60 4.49 -13.43
CA LEU A 62 3.62 5.54 -13.62
C LEU A 62 3.01 6.93 -13.52
N ASP A 63 1.78 7.10 -14.00
CA ASP A 63 1.10 8.40 -13.94
C ASP A 63 0.89 8.85 -12.48
N VAL A 64 0.39 7.99 -11.62
CA VAL A 64 0.22 8.31 -10.19
C VAL A 64 1.54 8.29 -9.40
N GLY A 65 2.55 7.55 -9.87
CA GLY A 65 3.87 7.46 -9.23
C GLY A 65 4.77 8.68 -9.45
N ILE A 66 4.77 9.24 -10.66
CA ILE A 66 5.66 10.36 -11.05
C ILE A 66 4.93 11.56 -11.67
N GLY A 67 3.64 11.42 -11.99
CA GLY A 67 2.79 12.52 -12.47
C GLY A 67 2.48 13.56 -11.38
N PRO A 68 1.66 14.57 -11.69
CA PRO A 68 1.32 15.63 -10.73
C PRO A 68 0.47 15.15 -9.57
N ASP A 69 -0.40 14.18 -9.79
CA ASP A 69 -1.41 13.73 -8.83
C ASP A 69 -1.07 12.34 -8.30
N ALA A 70 -1.20 12.15 -6.98
CA ALA A 70 -1.09 10.84 -6.35
C ALA A 70 -2.41 10.09 -6.46
N GLU A 71 -2.35 8.76 -6.49
CA GLU A 71 -3.52 7.94 -6.26
C GLU A 71 -3.91 8.01 -4.77
N VAL A 72 -5.09 8.56 -4.48
CA VAL A 72 -5.64 8.60 -3.13
C VAL A 72 -7.08 8.11 -3.18
N PHE A 73 -7.39 7.08 -2.39
CA PHE A 73 -8.73 6.49 -2.33
C PHE A 73 -9.09 6.05 -0.90
N SER A 74 -10.37 5.76 -0.68
CA SER A 74 -10.85 5.26 0.60
C SER A 74 -10.64 3.75 0.67
N LYS A 75 -9.68 3.32 1.49
CA LYS A 75 -9.39 1.90 1.74
C LYS A 75 -10.45 1.27 2.65
N ALA A 76 -10.86 1.99 3.66
CA ALA A 76 -11.77 1.48 4.69
C ALA A 76 -12.55 2.63 5.33
N GLN A 77 -13.75 2.33 5.79
CA GLN A 77 -14.58 3.30 6.48
C GLN A 77 -14.04 3.57 7.91
N PRO A 78 -14.37 4.72 8.51
CA PRO A 78 -13.99 4.99 9.89
C PRO A 78 -14.40 3.85 10.82
N MET A 79 -13.44 3.32 11.60
CA MET A 79 -13.61 2.24 12.59
C MET A 79 -13.90 0.85 11.99
N SER A 80 -13.74 0.64 10.67
CA SER A 80 -13.89 -0.69 10.05
C SER A 80 -12.59 -1.50 10.00
N SER A 81 -11.43 -0.85 10.17
CA SER A 81 -10.14 -1.54 10.22
C SER A 81 -10.04 -2.44 11.45
N VAL A 82 -9.48 -3.63 11.27
CA VAL A 82 -9.22 -4.57 12.37
C VAL A 82 -7.83 -4.34 12.96
N GLY A 83 -7.62 -4.84 14.18
CA GLY A 83 -6.35 -4.68 14.90
C GLY A 83 -5.45 -5.91 14.84
N TRP A 84 -4.40 -5.87 15.66
CA TRP A 84 -3.48 -6.98 15.87
C TRP A 84 -4.21 -8.23 16.37
N GLY A 85 -3.84 -9.40 15.82
CA GLY A 85 -4.43 -10.70 16.19
C GLY A 85 -5.82 -10.97 15.61
N ALA A 86 -6.45 -9.99 14.98
CA ALA A 86 -7.74 -10.18 14.33
C ALA A 86 -7.60 -10.89 12.96
N SER A 87 -8.70 -11.44 12.45
CA SER A 87 -8.73 -11.98 11.09
C SER A 87 -8.83 -10.85 10.07
N VAL A 88 -8.10 -11.00 8.94
CA VAL A 88 -8.28 -10.18 7.74
C VAL A 88 -9.08 -10.93 6.69
N GLY A 89 -9.93 -10.19 5.97
CA GLY A 89 -10.98 -10.75 5.12
C GLY A 89 -10.68 -10.67 3.62
N LEU A 90 -10.78 -11.81 2.93
CA LEU A 90 -10.78 -11.92 1.47
C LEU A 90 -12.22 -11.98 0.95
N HIS A 91 -12.56 -11.16 -0.03
CA HIS A 91 -13.84 -11.29 -0.68
C HIS A 91 -13.94 -12.61 -1.45
N PRO A 92 -15.03 -13.41 -1.30
CA PRO A 92 -15.15 -14.77 -1.90
C PRO A 92 -15.06 -14.83 -3.42
N ILE A 93 -15.16 -13.69 -4.13
CA ILE A 93 -15.04 -13.66 -5.59
C ILE A 93 -13.59 -13.67 -6.08
N SER A 94 -12.62 -13.43 -5.19
CA SER A 94 -11.22 -13.33 -5.56
C SER A 94 -10.53 -14.68 -5.48
N ASN A 95 -9.81 -15.00 -6.54
CA ASN A 95 -8.94 -16.17 -6.63
C ASN A 95 -7.46 -15.79 -6.66
N TRP A 96 -7.15 -14.49 -6.74
CA TRP A 96 -5.77 -13.99 -6.74
C TRP A 96 -5.66 -12.74 -5.89
N ASN A 97 -5.10 -12.89 -4.72
CA ASN A 97 -5.05 -11.86 -3.67
C ASN A 97 -3.75 -11.96 -2.88
N ASN A 98 -3.39 -10.86 -2.20
CA ASN A 98 -2.12 -10.76 -1.49
C ASN A 98 -2.20 -9.77 -0.32
N PRO A 99 -1.27 -9.87 0.65
CA PRO A 99 -1.06 -8.82 1.63
C PRO A 99 -0.32 -7.64 0.97
N GLU A 100 -0.60 -6.44 1.42
CA GLU A 100 0.18 -5.25 1.11
C GLU A 100 0.69 -4.66 2.41
N PRO A 101 1.97 -4.92 2.77
CA PRO A 101 2.59 -4.36 3.97
C PRO A 101 2.87 -2.87 3.77
N GLU A 102 2.40 -2.04 4.69
CA GLU A 102 2.49 -0.59 4.57
C GLU A 102 2.83 0.10 5.89
N ILE A 103 3.45 1.27 5.78
CA ILE A 103 3.44 2.28 6.84
C ILE A 103 2.12 3.06 6.75
N VAL A 104 1.50 3.30 7.90
CA VAL A 104 0.27 4.07 8.02
C VAL A 104 0.50 5.27 8.91
N LEU A 105 0.24 6.47 8.41
CA LEU A 105 0.36 7.72 9.16
C LEU A 105 -0.95 8.05 9.88
N ALA A 106 -0.86 8.46 11.15
CA ALA A 106 -1.95 9.09 11.87
C ALA A 106 -1.88 10.62 11.64
N VAL A 107 -2.88 11.18 10.95
CA VAL A 107 -2.90 12.58 10.53
C VAL A 107 -4.09 13.29 11.15
N ASP A 108 -3.86 14.46 11.77
CA ASP A 108 -4.93 15.25 12.36
C ASP A 108 -5.70 16.08 11.30
N SER A 109 -6.80 16.70 11.74
CA SER A 109 -7.66 17.53 10.88
C SER A 109 -7.01 18.78 10.27
N LYS A 110 -5.77 19.08 10.65
CA LYS A 110 -4.95 20.16 10.08
C LYS A 110 -3.84 19.66 9.16
N GLY A 111 -3.85 18.37 8.81
CA GLY A 111 -2.82 17.74 7.97
C GLY A 111 -1.49 17.53 8.69
N ARG A 112 -1.45 17.57 10.02
CA ARG A 112 -0.21 17.32 10.77
C ARG A 112 -0.11 15.85 11.12
N VAL A 113 1.00 15.23 10.75
CA VAL A 113 1.30 13.85 11.12
C VAL A 113 1.61 13.80 12.62
N LYS A 114 0.89 12.96 13.34
CA LYS A 114 1.03 12.78 14.79
C LYS A 114 1.87 11.56 15.16
N GLY A 115 1.96 10.60 14.27
CA GLY A 115 2.67 9.36 14.49
C GLY A 115 2.42 8.38 13.37
N ALA A 116 2.87 7.13 13.55
CA ALA A 116 2.71 6.09 12.56
C ALA A 116 2.46 4.72 13.18
N THR A 117 1.99 3.80 12.36
CA THR A 117 1.78 2.40 12.68
C THR A 117 2.01 1.55 11.43
N LEU A 118 1.80 0.23 11.55
CA LEU A 118 1.80 -0.70 10.43
C LEU A 118 0.38 -0.94 9.92
N GLY A 119 0.27 -1.26 8.64
CA GLY A 119 -0.98 -1.63 8.01
C GLY A 119 -0.83 -2.84 7.09
N ASN A 120 -1.92 -3.59 6.95
CA ASN A 120 -2.11 -4.57 5.90
C ASN A 120 -3.30 -4.12 5.05
N ASP A 121 -3.01 -3.62 3.85
CA ASP A 121 -4.00 -3.32 2.82
C ASP A 121 -4.25 -4.59 2.02
N VAL A 122 -5.16 -5.43 2.48
CA VAL A 122 -5.49 -6.68 1.77
C VAL A 122 -6.00 -6.37 0.37
N ASN A 123 -5.34 -6.91 -0.64
CA ASN A 123 -5.61 -6.63 -2.04
C ASN A 123 -6.21 -7.84 -2.77
N LEU A 124 -7.23 -7.57 -3.58
CA LEU A 124 -7.83 -8.52 -4.52
C LEU A 124 -7.30 -8.21 -5.93
N ARG A 125 -6.12 -8.74 -6.28
CA ARG A 125 -5.39 -8.39 -7.52
C ARG A 125 -6.19 -8.69 -8.78
N ASP A 126 -6.93 -9.79 -8.80
CA ASP A 126 -7.79 -10.18 -9.92
C ASP A 126 -9.00 -9.26 -10.09
N VAL A 127 -9.44 -8.56 -9.03
CA VAL A 127 -10.51 -7.56 -9.09
C VAL A 127 -9.96 -6.19 -9.48
N GLU A 128 -8.89 -5.75 -8.83
CA GLU A 128 -8.22 -4.48 -9.10
C GLU A 128 -7.70 -4.41 -10.54
N GLY A 129 -7.02 -5.47 -11.01
CA GLY A 129 -6.43 -5.53 -12.35
C GLY A 129 -7.44 -5.55 -13.49
N ARG A 130 -8.71 -5.83 -13.24
CA ARG A 130 -9.74 -5.83 -14.29
C ARG A 130 -10.13 -4.42 -14.73
N SER A 131 -10.20 -3.48 -13.80
CA SER A 131 -10.61 -2.11 -14.10
C SER A 131 -10.32 -1.19 -12.91
N ALA A 132 -9.78 0.00 -13.17
CA ALA A 132 -9.65 1.06 -12.18
C ALA A 132 -11.00 1.43 -11.50
N LEU A 133 -12.13 1.20 -12.18
CA LEU A 133 -13.48 1.43 -11.63
C LEU A 133 -13.88 0.39 -10.57
N LEU A 134 -13.11 -0.68 -10.39
CA LEU A 134 -13.34 -1.72 -9.38
C LEU A 134 -12.45 -1.55 -8.15
N LEU A 135 -11.67 -0.48 -8.05
CA LEU A 135 -10.76 -0.23 -6.92
C LEU A 135 -11.48 -0.32 -5.57
N GLY A 136 -12.65 0.34 -5.42
CA GLY A 136 -13.44 0.25 -4.20
C GLY A 136 -13.85 -1.18 -3.85
N LYS A 137 -14.21 -2.00 -4.86
CA LYS A 137 -14.55 -3.42 -4.64
C LYS A 137 -13.32 -4.26 -4.28
N ALA A 138 -12.16 -3.92 -4.82
CA ALA A 138 -10.92 -4.63 -4.52
C ALA A 138 -10.43 -4.33 -3.09
N LYS A 139 -10.70 -3.15 -2.57
CA LYS A 139 -10.06 -2.61 -1.37
C LYS A 139 -10.98 -2.50 -0.15
N ASP A 140 -12.24 -2.06 -0.29
CA ASP A 140 -13.15 -1.81 0.84
C ASP A 140 -14.11 -2.99 1.04
N ASN A 141 -13.67 -3.98 1.81
CA ASN A 141 -14.44 -5.16 2.18
C ASN A 141 -14.41 -5.36 3.70
N ASN A 142 -15.30 -6.20 4.24
CA ASN A 142 -15.29 -6.53 5.66
C ASN A 142 -13.93 -7.11 6.08
N ALA A 143 -13.29 -6.49 7.07
CA ALA A 143 -11.98 -6.87 7.61
C ALA A 143 -10.81 -6.83 6.61
N SER A 144 -10.93 -6.13 5.46
CA SER A 144 -9.86 -6.05 4.44
C SER A 144 -8.77 -5.03 4.76
N SER A 145 -8.89 -4.31 5.86
CA SER A 145 -7.92 -3.33 6.35
C SER A 145 -7.51 -3.67 7.78
N ALA A 146 -6.22 -3.86 8.03
CA ALA A 146 -5.70 -4.02 9.38
C ALA A 146 -4.70 -2.91 9.72
N ILE A 147 -4.75 -2.41 10.97
CA ILE A 147 -3.86 -1.37 11.50
C ILE A 147 -3.38 -1.80 12.90
N GLY A 148 -2.09 -1.67 13.16
CA GLY A 148 -1.55 -1.97 14.49
C GLY A 148 -0.03 -2.23 14.48
N PRO A 149 0.51 -2.74 15.60
CA PRO A 149 -0.16 -3.08 16.86
C PRO A 149 -0.53 -1.85 17.72
N PHE A 150 0.12 -0.72 17.50
CA PHE A 150 -0.09 0.56 18.21
C PHE A 150 0.30 1.73 17.30
N ILE A 151 -0.17 2.93 17.60
CA ILE A 151 0.32 4.15 16.98
C ILE A 151 1.49 4.67 17.81
N ARG A 152 2.70 4.69 17.24
CA ARG A 152 3.84 5.36 17.83
C ARG A 152 3.77 6.85 17.50
N LEU A 153 3.60 7.68 18.53
CA LEU A 153 3.55 9.13 18.37
C LEU A 153 4.95 9.69 18.06
N PHE A 154 5.01 10.77 17.30
CA PHE A 154 6.26 11.49 17.06
C PHE A 154 6.69 12.24 18.32
N ASP A 155 7.98 12.13 18.62
CA ASP A 155 8.68 12.79 19.71
C ASP A 155 10.15 13.05 19.31
N ASP A 156 11.01 13.35 20.30
CA ASP A 156 12.43 13.60 20.03
C ASP A 156 13.20 12.34 19.57
N GLY A 157 12.72 11.15 19.89
CA GLY A 157 13.31 9.86 19.52
C GLY A 157 12.72 9.20 18.29
N PHE A 158 11.62 9.74 17.72
CA PHE A 158 10.95 9.16 16.57
C PHE A 158 10.26 10.25 15.73
N ARG A 159 10.70 10.42 14.50
CA ARG A 159 10.28 11.50 13.59
C ARG A 159 9.98 10.96 12.19
N ILE A 160 9.46 11.83 11.33
CA ILE A 160 9.16 11.49 9.93
C ILE A 160 10.39 10.97 9.16
N ASP A 161 11.58 11.46 9.49
CA ASP A 161 12.81 10.99 8.85
C ASP A 161 13.16 9.55 9.19
N ASP A 162 12.71 9.04 10.32
CA ASP A 162 12.87 7.63 10.69
C ASP A 162 11.95 6.76 9.83
N LEU A 163 10.73 7.24 9.53
CA LEU A 163 9.82 6.56 8.60
C LEU A 163 10.36 6.54 7.17
N ARG A 164 10.97 7.63 6.70
CA ARG A 164 11.58 7.68 5.36
C ARG A 164 12.68 6.64 5.16
N ARG A 165 13.24 6.13 6.25
CA ARG A 165 14.30 5.11 6.26
C ARG A 165 13.83 3.75 6.74
N ALA A 166 12.54 3.61 7.07
CA ALA A 166 12.02 2.36 7.63
C ALA A 166 12.15 1.21 6.63
N GLU A 167 12.58 0.09 7.15
CA GLU A 167 12.60 -1.21 6.45
C GLU A 167 11.48 -2.05 7.04
N LEU A 168 10.63 -2.62 6.19
CA LEU A 168 9.54 -3.50 6.58
C LEU A 168 9.88 -4.93 6.19
N GLU A 169 9.54 -5.84 7.09
CA GLU A 169 9.58 -7.27 6.83
C GLU A 169 8.16 -7.82 6.75
N LEU A 170 7.93 -8.68 5.80
CA LEU A 170 6.70 -9.45 5.63
C LEU A 170 7.02 -10.93 5.79
N THR A 171 6.22 -11.64 6.57
CA THR A 171 6.18 -13.10 6.56
C THR A 171 4.75 -13.55 6.37
N VAL A 172 4.54 -14.53 5.49
CA VAL A 172 3.27 -15.27 5.38
C VAL A 172 3.56 -16.74 5.68
N GLU A 173 2.90 -17.29 6.68
CA GLU A 173 3.01 -18.69 7.08
C GLU A 173 1.69 -19.40 6.80
N GLY A 174 1.72 -20.35 5.86
CA GLY A 174 0.56 -21.14 5.48
C GLY A 174 0.39 -22.41 6.33
N THR A 175 -0.83 -22.90 6.44
CA THR A 175 -1.13 -24.19 7.08
C THR A 175 -0.61 -25.38 6.28
N ASP A 176 -0.23 -25.17 5.03
CA ASP A 176 0.40 -26.12 4.09
C ASP A 176 1.93 -26.15 4.17
N SER A 177 2.52 -25.55 5.24
CA SER A 177 3.95 -25.37 5.44
C SER A 177 4.63 -24.41 4.46
N PHE A 178 3.87 -23.69 3.67
CA PHE A 178 4.37 -22.61 2.84
C PHE A 178 4.85 -21.44 3.71
N VAL A 179 6.00 -20.87 3.37
CA VAL A 179 6.55 -19.69 4.02
C VAL A 179 7.05 -18.72 2.97
N LEU A 180 6.47 -17.53 2.93
CA LEU A 180 6.96 -16.42 2.13
C LEU A 180 7.63 -15.41 3.05
N LYS A 181 8.77 -14.87 2.62
CA LYS A 181 9.46 -13.76 3.29
C LYS A 181 9.71 -12.65 2.29
N GLY A 182 9.35 -11.44 2.66
CA GLY A 182 9.54 -10.26 1.85
C GLY A 182 10.10 -9.10 2.65
N GLN A 183 10.74 -8.17 1.94
CA GLN A 183 11.26 -6.94 2.50
C GLN A 183 10.84 -5.77 1.62
N SER A 184 10.61 -4.61 2.24
CA SER A 184 10.23 -3.38 1.59
C SER A 184 10.94 -2.21 2.27
N SER A 185 11.46 -1.27 1.48
CA SER A 185 12.20 -0.11 2.00
C SER A 185 11.48 1.18 1.67
N MET A 186 11.16 1.98 2.68
CA MET A 186 10.59 3.32 2.50
C MET A 186 11.50 4.28 1.73
N LYS A 187 12.79 3.98 1.58
CA LYS A 187 13.71 4.75 0.72
C LYS A 187 13.36 4.67 -0.76
N GLU A 188 12.59 3.65 -1.15
CA GLU A 188 12.20 3.42 -2.54
C GLU A 188 10.82 3.99 -2.90
N ILE A 189 10.13 4.58 -1.93
CA ILE A 189 8.84 5.22 -2.19
C ILE A 189 8.98 6.32 -3.25
N SER A 190 8.07 6.37 -4.20
CA SER A 190 8.14 7.35 -5.30
C SER A 190 7.77 8.76 -4.86
N ARG A 191 6.89 8.88 -3.87
CA ARG A 191 6.43 10.15 -3.30
C ARG A 191 6.79 10.24 -1.83
N ASP A 192 7.24 11.42 -1.39
CA ASP A 192 7.49 11.67 0.02
C ASP A 192 6.19 11.52 0.85
N PRO A 193 6.24 10.92 2.06
CA PRO A 193 5.07 10.76 2.92
C PRO A 193 4.30 12.07 3.17
N LEU A 194 4.99 13.20 3.32
CA LEU A 194 4.33 14.50 3.50
C LEU A 194 3.73 15.05 2.20
N ASP A 195 4.23 14.63 1.03
CA ASP A 195 3.57 14.92 -0.23
C ASP A 195 2.23 14.19 -0.33
N LEU A 196 2.19 12.92 0.01
CA LEU A 196 0.93 12.15 0.06
C LEU A 196 -0.10 12.77 1.03
N VAL A 197 0.35 13.28 2.18
CA VAL A 197 -0.53 14.03 3.09
C VAL A 197 -1.09 15.28 2.40
N ARG A 198 -0.26 16.07 1.69
CA ARG A 198 -0.73 17.28 0.95
C ARG A 198 -1.69 16.94 -0.19
N GLN A 199 -1.51 15.79 -0.84
CA GLN A 199 -2.42 15.30 -1.87
C GLN A 199 -3.78 14.85 -1.29
N THR A 200 -3.81 14.46 -0.01
CA THR A 200 -5.02 13.98 0.66
C THR A 200 -5.83 15.12 1.29
N ILE A 201 -5.21 16.05 2.00
CA ILE A 201 -5.88 17.13 2.75
C ILE A 201 -5.33 18.51 2.38
N GLY A 202 -6.21 19.48 2.23
CA GLY A 202 -5.86 20.86 1.91
C GLY A 202 -7.10 21.71 1.67
N GLY A 203 -6.95 22.83 0.96
CA GLY A 203 -8.09 23.67 0.57
C GLY A 203 -9.10 22.95 -0.32
N HIS A 204 -8.67 21.89 -1.00
CA HIS A 204 -9.48 21.07 -1.92
C HIS A 204 -10.31 20.00 -1.21
N HIS A 205 -9.91 19.52 -0.04
CA HIS A 205 -10.64 18.51 0.73
C HIS A 205 -10.27 18.53 2.22
N GLN A 206 -11.24 18.26 3.10
CA GLN A 206 -11.10 18.32 4.55
C GLN A 206 -11.49 16.99 5.20
N TYR A 207 -10.79 16.68 6.30
CA TYR A 207 -11.07 15.54 7.19
C TYR A 207 -11.19 16.06 8.61
N PRO A 208 -12.40 16.42 9.09
CA PRO A 208 -12.58 17.11 10.38
C PRO A 208 -12.08 16.31 11.59
N ASP A 209 -12.07 14.98 11.50
CA ASP A 209 -11.61 14.09 12.57
C ASP A 209 -10.18 13.55 12.32
N GLY A 210 -9.51 14.00 11.26
CA GLY A 210 -8.26 13.41 10.80
C GLY A 210 -8.47 12.11 10.02
N PHE A 211 -7.37 11.42 9.72
CA PHE A 211 -7.41 10.17 8.95
C PHE A 211 -6.16 9.32 9.20
N MET A 212 -6.27 8.04 8.88
CA MET A 212 -5.15 7.11 8.79
C MET A 212 -4.75 6.97 7.31
N LEU A 213 -3.51 7.33 6.96
CA LEU A 213 -3.02 7.31 5.58
C LEU A 213 -2.05 6.15 5.38
N TYR A 214 -2.47 5.18 4.60
CA TYR A 214 -1.60 4.14 4.05
C TYR A 214 -0.71 4.77 2.97
N LEU A 215 0.58 4.46 2.97
CA LEU A 215 1.55 5.10 2.06
C LEU A 215 1.78 4.34 0.75
N GLY A 216 1.09 3.23 0.57
CA GLY A 216 1.28 2.32 -0.54
C GLY A 216 2.33 1.25 -0.27
N THR A 217 2.12 0.06 -0.81
CA THR A 217 3.07 -1.04 -0.69
C THR A 217 4.21 -0.91 -1.69
N LEU A 218 5.41 -1.27 -1.26
CA LEU A 218 6.60 -1.40 -2.11
C LEU A 218 6.95 -2.86 -2.39
N PHE A 219 6.16 -3.77 -1.83
CA PHE A 219 6.33 -5.20 -1.97
C PHE A 219 5.08 -5.85 -2.56
N ALA A 220 5.30 -6.69 -3.57
CA ALA A 220 4.29 -7.62 -4.09
C ALA A 220 4.88 -9.02 -4.09
N PRO A 221 4.21 -10.03 -3.50
CA PRO A 221 4.67 -11.40 -3.57
C PRO A 221 4.79 -11.87 -5.02
N VAL A 222 5.93 -12.47 -5.36
CA VAL A 222 6.23 -13.01 -6.70
C VAL A 222 6.53 -14.49 -6.68
N GLU A 223 6.71 -15.07 -5.48
CA GLU A 223 6.96 -16.51 -5.33
C GLU A 223 5.70 -17.31 -5.69
N ASP A 224 5.91 -18.40 -6.41
CA ASP A 224 4.85 -19.35 -6.69
C ASP A 224 4.49 -20.13 -5.43
N ARG A 225 3.18 -20.36 -5.20
CA ARG A 225 2.74 -21.11 -4.03
C ARG A 225 2.40 -22.56 -4.34
N ASP A 226 1.60 -22.83 -5.35
CA ASP A 226 1.08 -24.16 -5.65
C ASP A 226 1.58 -24.66 -7.03
N VAL A 227 1.58 -23.79 -8.01
CA VAL A 227 1.91 -24.10 -9.40
C VAL A 227 2.94 -23.11 -9.91
N GLU A 228 3.98 -23.63 -10.55
CA GLU A 228 5.03 -22.82 -11.15
C GLU A 228 4.46 -21.85 -12.21
N GLY A 229 4.79 -20.57 -12.05
CA GLY A 229 4.35 -19.48 -12.93
C GLY A 229 2.99 -18.85 -12.59
N GLU A 230 2.27 -19.35 -11.57
CA GLU A 230 0.98 -18.77 -11.14
C GLU A 230 1.12 -17.72 -10.03
N GLY A 231 2.30 -17.61 -9.42
CA GLY A 231 2.59 -16.65 -8.37
C GLY A 231 1.91 -16.95 -7.04
N PHE A 232 1.86 -15.94 -6.18
CA PHE A 232 1.31 -16.05 -4.84
C PHE A 232 -0.18 -15.73 -4.83
N THR A 233 -0.94 -16.53 -4.07
CA THR A 233 -2.28 -16.18 -3.56
C THR A 233 -2.43 -16.65 -2.12
N HIS A 234 -3.25 -15.95 -1.32
CA HIS A 234 -3.56 -16.38 0.03
C HIS A 234 -4.42 -17.64 0.07
N LYS A 235 -4.21 -18.43 1.14
CA LYS A 235 -5.15 -19.45 1.60
C LYS A 235 -5.74 -19.05 2.95
N THR A 236 -6.98 -19.47 3.21
CA THR A 236 -7.58 -19.28 4.53
C THR A 236 -6.76 -20.02 5.59
N GLY A 237 -6.49 -19.33 6.70
CA GLY A 237 -5.61 -19.83 7.75
C GLY A 237 -4.16 -19.33 7.66
N ASP A 238 -3.76 -18.65 6.58
CA ASP A 238 -2.45 -18.00 6.52
C ASP A 238 -2.29 -17.01 7.66
N ILE A 239 -1.11 -16.96 8.25
CA ILE A 239 -0.72 -15.95 9.22
C ILE A 239 0.18 -14.94 8.50
N VAL A 240 -0.27 -13.70 8.46
CA VAL A 240 0.49 -12.57 7.91
C VAL A 240 1.10 -11.79 9.04
N SER A 241 2.43 -11.61 9.02
CA SER A 241 3.18 -10.80 9.97
C SER A 241 3.93 -9.70 9.22
N ILE A 242 3.68 -8.45 9.59
CA ILE A 242 4.33 -7.25 9.04
C ILE A 242 5.07 -6.58 10.17
N SER A 243 6.37 -6.33 10.04
CA SER A 243 7.18 -5.81 11.13
C SER A 243 8.18 -4.75 10.69
N THR A 244 8.51 -3.87 11.64
CA THR A 244 9.67 -2.98 11.58
C THR A 244 10.13 -2.66 13.02
N PRO A 245 11.43 -2.51 13.28
CA PRO A 245 11.93 -2.29 14.65
C PRO A 245 11.27 -1.10 15.37
N ALA A 246 10.88 -0.08 14.64
CA ALA A 246 10.30 1.13 15.22
C ALA A 246 8.83 0.99 15.61
N LEU A 247 8.05 0.11 14.95
CA LEU A 247 6.59 0.02 15.09
C LEU A 247 6.10 -1.35 15.56
N GLY A 248 7.01 -2.29 15.85
CA GLY A 248 6.66 -3.64 16.29
C GLY A 248 6.18 -4.54 15.16
N THR A 249 5.26 -5.43 15.45
CA THR A 249 4.73 -6.43 14.51
C THR A 249 3.21 -6.41 14.49
N LEU A 250 2.62 -6.17 13.32
CA LEU A 250 1.20 -6.41 13.05
C LEU A 250 1.04 -7.84 12.55
N MET A 251 0.16 -8.62 13.19
CA MET A 251 -0.10 -10.02 12.84
C MET A 251 -1.60 -10.24 12.66
N ASN A 252 -1.97 -10.92 11.58
CA ASN A 252 -3.36 -11.22 11.26
C ASN A 252 -3.48 -12.63 10.65
N THR A 253 -4.66 -13.27 10.86
CA THR A 253 -5.00 -14.53 10.20
C THR A 253 -5.92 -14.28 9.02
N VAL A 254 -5.65 -14.87 7.87
CA VAL A 254 -6.46 -14.72 6.66
C VAL A 254 -7.71 -15.61 6.72
N ARG A 255 -8.89 -15.02 6.44
CA ARG A 255 -10.18 -15.72 6.31
C ARG A 255 -10.98 -15.14 5.16
N LEU A 256 -12.08 -15.79 4.79
CA LEU A 256 -13.05 -15.13 3.92
C LEU A 256 -13.72 -13.96 4.67
N ALA A 257 -13.99 -12.87 3.97
CA ALA A 257 -14.65 -11.70 4.55
C ALA A 257 -16.04 -12.03 5.13
N THR A 258 -16.68 -13.06 4.59
CA THR A 258 -17.97 -13.59 5.06
C THR A 258 -17.86 -14.42 6.34
N GLU A 259 -16.66 -14.87 6.71
CA GLU A 259 -16.37 -15.63 7.92
C GLU A 259 -15.74 -14.76 9.03
N CYS A 260 -15.29 -13.55 8.69
CA CYS A 260 -14.85 -12.58 9.67
C CYS A 260 -16.05 -12.01 10.45
N PRO A 261 -15.87 -11.62 11.73
CA PRO A 261 -16.89 -10.87 12.45
C PRO A 261 -17.39 -9.68 11.61
N PRO A 262 -18.70 -9.49 11.45
CA PRO A 262 -19.22 -8.37 10.68
C PRO A 262 -18.89 -7.05 11.37
N TRP A 263 -18.48 -6.05 10.59
CA TRP A 263 -18.29 -4.70 11.12
C TRP A 263 -19.63 -4.10 11.57
N SER A 264 -19.80 -3.93 12.88
CA SER A 264 -21.02 -3.42 13.49
C SER A 264 -20.79 -2.17 14.35
N PHE A 265 -19.50 -1.81 14.61
CA PHE A 265 -19.15 -0.69 15.45
C PHE A 265 -18.64 0.49 14.60
N GLY A 266 -19.56 1.27 14.04
CA GLY A 266 -19.27 2.52 13.31
C GLY A 266 -19.50 3.76 14.17
N ALA A 267 -19.44 4.96 13.57
CA ALA A 267 -19.55 6.24 14.26
C ALA A 267 -20.81 6.37 15.13
N ALA A 268 -21.97 5.92 14.66
CA ALA A 268 -23.21 5.94 15.44
C ALA A 268 -23.16 5.03 16.68
N ALA A 269 -22.49 3.88 16.58
CA ALA A 269 -22.27 2.98 17.72
C ALA A 269 -21.31 3.62 18.75
N LEU A 270 -20.26 4.30 18.29
CA LEU A 270 -19.36 5.07 19.14
C LEU A 270 -20.11 6.17 19.90
N MET A 271 -20.90 6.99 19.21
CA MET A 271 -21.71 8.06 19.84
C MET A 271 -22.63 7.50 20.93
N LYS A 272 -23.34 6.41 20.64
CA LYS A 272 -24.19 5.72 21.64
C LYS A 272 -23.38 5.19 22.84
N ASN A 273 -22.19 4.67 22.61
CA ASN A 273 -21.30 4.20 23.66
C ASN A 273 -20.84 5.35 24.55
N LEU A 274 -20.40 6.45 23.97
CA LEU A 274 -19.95 7.66 24.70
C LEU A 274 -21.09 8.28 25.51
N ALA A 275 -22.28 8.43 24.91
CA ALA A 275 -23.46 8.94 25.61
C ALA A 275 -23.85 8.09 26.83
N ARG A 276 -23.84 6.74 26.69
CA ARG A 276 -24.12 5.83 27.83
C ARG A 276 -23.09 5.96 28.96
N ARG A 277 -21.87 6.38 28.66
CA ARG A 277 -20.78 6.58 29.62
C ARG A 277 -20.76 8.00 30.19
N GLY A 278 -21.68 8.89 29.78
CA GLY A 278 -21.72 10.30 30.19
C GLY A 278 -20.53 11.11 29.64
N LEU A 279 -20.01 10.76 28.48
CA LEU A 279 -18.88 11.43 27.84
C LEU A 279 -19.30 12.31 26.65
N LEU A 280 -20.59 12.38 26.37
CA LEU A 280 -21.24 13.31 25.43
C LEU A 280 -22.33 14.06 26.16
#